data_dbe0cad828570d66df460182ab26488a
#
_entry.id   dbe0cad828570d66df460182ab26488a
#
_cell.length_a   1.000
_cell.length_b   1.000
_cell.length_c   1.000
_cell.angle_alpha   90.00
_cell.angle_beta   90.00
_cell.angle_gamma   90.00
#
_symmetry.space_group_name_H-M   'P 1'
#
loop_
_entity.id
_entity.type
_entity.pdbx_description
1 polymer ?
#
loop_
_entity_poly.entity_id
_entity_poly.type
_entity_poly.pdbx_seq_one_letter_code
_entity_poly.pdbx_strand_id
1 'polypeptide(L)'
;MVRKVGLTDSVGFACLEDLQLSNSYMWGTAISLDYCGREDCIKGWKFGPYVRESYVIHMVKKGKGTFTIAGKTYELGPGQAFIIRPGEETTYRADDDDPWSYMWVGFHGYRAEDFIEAMGYVKGSPIIKIEQMDTCAECINKMLEYSQITRINEVKRMSALMLLFATIM
;
A
#
# COMPACT_ATOMS: atom_id res chain seq x y z
N MET A 1 17.00 -1.87 4.56
CA MET A 1 16.91 -2.53 5.89
C MET A 1 15.44 -2.89 6.12
N VAL A 2 15.11 -4.17 6.27
CA VAL A 2 13.74 -4.55 6.65
C VAL A 2 13.56 -4.14 8.11
N ARG A 3 12.91 -3.01 8.37
CA ARG A 3 12.57 -2.59 9.73
C ARG A 3 11.26 -3.24 10.14
N LYS A 4 11.28 -4.05 11.20
CA LYS A 4 10.11 -4.24 12.04
C LYS A 4 9.89 -2.92 12.80
N VAL A 5 9.06 -2.06 12.29
CA VAL A 5 8.57 -0.89 13.03
C VAL A 5 7.14 -1.18 13.40
N GLY A 6 6.92 -1.43 14.66
CA GLY A 6 5.61 -1.56 15.25
C GLY A 6 5.52 -2.77 16.19
N LEU A 7 4.95 -2.52 17.32
CA LEU A 7 4.45 -3.47 18.31
C LEU A 7 3.29 -4.30 17.68
N THR A 8 3.62 -5.19 16.74
CA THR A 8 2.63 -6.12 16.25
C THR A 8 3.16 -7.54 16.44
N ASP A 9 2.44 -8.32 17.24
CA ASP A 9 2.57 -9.77 17.30
C ASP A 9 2.05 -10.43 16.00
N SER A 10 1.99 -9.66 14.90
CA SER A 10 1.48 -10.14 13.61
C SER A 10 2.43 -11.16 13.01
N VAL A 11 1.92 -12.29 12.68
CA VAL A 11 2.61 -13.32 11.91
C VAL A 11 2.65 -12.84 10.44
N GLY A 12 3.83 -12.89 9.79
CA GLY A 12 3.94 -12.58 8.36
C GLY A 12 4.11 -11.10 8.00
N PHE A 13 4.45 -10.23 8.97
CA PHE A 13 4.77 -8.84 8.69
C PHE A 13 6.10 -8.69 7.94
N ALA A 14 6.09 -7.95 6.83
CA ALA A 14 7.28 -7.51 6.13
C ALA A 14 7.04 -6.10 5.55
N CYS A 15 7.97 -5.18 5.79
CA CYS A 15 7.88 -3.80 5.32
C CYS A 15 9.25 -3.27 4.90
N LEU A 16 9.27 -2.43 3.87
CA LEU A 16 10.37 -1.54 3.52
C LEU A 16 9.92 -0.10 3.67
N GLU A 17 10.69 0.69 4.38
CA GLU A 17 10.49 2.12 4.61
C GLU A 17 11.76 2.89 4.29
N ASP A 18 11.66 4.21 4.21
CA ASP A 18 12.78 5.13 3.95
C ASP A 18 13.60 4.73 2.70
N LEU A 19 12.90 4.42 1.62
CA LEU A 19 13.51 3.89 0.39
C LEU A 19 14.24 4.94 -0.44
N GLN A 20 14.21 6.19 -0.03
CA GLN A 20 14.87 7.27 -0.77
C GLN A 20 16.38 7.29 -0.50
N LEU A 21 17.16 7.36 -1.57
CA LEU A 21 18.57 7.71 -1.47
C LEU A 21 18.67 9.16 -1.01
N SER A 22 19.43 9.43 0.06
CA SER A 22 19.59 10.76 0.70
C SER A 22 20.10 11.88 -0.23
N ASN A 23 20.42 11.57 -1.49
CA ASN A 23 20.81 12.48 -2.56
C ASN A 23 20.06 12.20 -3.86
N SER A 24 18.85 11.61 -3.81
CA SER A 24 18.07 11.49 -5.03
C SER A 24 17.55 12.87 -5.40
N TYR A 25 18.24 13.52 -6.33
CA TYR A 25 17.77 14.71 -7.06
C TYR A 25 16.54 14.39 -7.93
N MET A 26 15.72 13.46 -7.49
CA MET A 26 14.47 13.06 -8.13
C MET A 26 13.31 13.96 -7.71
N TRP A 27 13.61 15.20 -7.35
CA TRP A 27 12.61 16.26 -7.24
C TRP A 27 11.96 16.42 -8.62
N GLY A 28 10.71 16.02 -8.71
CA GLY A 28 9.95 16.07 -9.96
C GLY A 28 9.82 14.75 -10.71
N THR A 29 9.98 13.61 -10.05
CA THR A 29 9.62 12.31 -10.66
C THR A 29 8.13 12.17 -10.87
N ALA A 30 7.77 11.52 -11.97
CA ALA A 30 6.38 11.21 -12.25
C ALA A 30 5.77 10.37 -11.12
N ILE A 31 6.50 9.37 -10.65
CA ILE A 31 6.16 8.48 -9.53
C ILE A 31 7.44 8.10 -8.79
N SER A 32 7.35 7.98 -7.46
CA SER A 32 8.40 7.45 -6.58
C SER A 32 7.78 6.55 -5.52
N LEU A 33 8.40 5.40 -5.25
CA LEU A 33 8.03 4.49 -4.17
C LEU A 33 8.57 5.01 -2.84
N ASP A 34 7.71 5.19 -1.85
CA ASP A 34 8.09 5.60 -0.49
C ASP A 34 8.29 4.41 0.42
N TYR A 35 7.34 3.49 0.39
CA TYR A 35 7.34 2.27 1.20
C TYR A 35 6.43 1.21 0.60
N CYS A 36 6.65 -0.03 0.99
CA CYS A 36 5.77 -1.15 0.65
C CYS A 36 5.82 -2.21 1.75
N GLY A 37 4.80 -3.05 1.81
CA GLY A 37 4.78 -4.11 2.79
C GLY A 37 3.59 -5.06 2.64
N ARG A 38 3.56 -6.02 3.56
CA ARG A 38 2.47 -6.97 3.76
C ARG A 38 2.34 -7.33 5.23
N GLU A 39 1.14 -7.70 5.64
CA GLU A 39 0.85 -8.10 7.02
C GLU A 39 -0.31 -9.09 7.06
N ASP A 40 -0.16 -10.14 7.86
CA ASP A 40 -1.27 -10.98 8.30
C ASP A 40 -1.72 -10.45 9.67
N CYS A 41 -2.84 -9.71 9.67
CA CYS A 41 -3.30 -9.02 10.87
C CYS A 41 -3.83 -9.98 11.92
N ILE A 42 -3.60 -9.66 13.19
CA ILE A 42 -4.30 -10.29 14.31
C ILE A 42 -5.74 -9.76 14.41
N LYS A 43 -6.59 -10.49 15.11
CA LYS A 43 -7.99 -10.12 15.39
C LYS A 43 -8.10 -8.71 15.94
N GLY A 44 -8.97 -7.90 15.33
CA GLY A 44 -9.25 -6.55 15.76
C GLY A 44 -8.10 -5.55 15.65
N TRP A 45 -6.98 -5.92 15.01
CA TRP A 45 -5.86 -5.03 14.78
C TRP A 45 -6.32 -3.73 14.11
N LYS A 46 -5.91 -2.60 14.67
CA LYS A 46 -6.37 -1.29 14.23
C LYS A 46 -5.20 -0.35 13.98
N PHE A 47 -5.28 0.40 12.90
CA PHE A 47 -4.38 1.51 12.61
C PHE A 47 -5.17 2.81 12.42
N GLY A 48 -4.63 3.89 12.97
CA GLY A 48 -5.24 5.22 12.87
C GLY A 48 -6.08 5.58 14.13
N PRO A 49 -6.67 6.82 14.15
CA PRO A 49 -6.67 7.76 13.04
C PRO A 49 -5.28 8.29 12.69
N TYR A 50 -4.99 8.42 11.40
CA TYR A 50 -3.69 8.91 10.93
C TYR A 50 -3.82 9.62 9.56
N VAL A 51 -3.03 10.68 9.37
CA VAL A 51 -2.91 11.43 8.12
C VAL A 51 -1.58 11.10 7.45
N ARG A 52 -1.59 10.74 6.17
CA ARG A 52 -0.39 10.41 5.40
C ARG A 52 -0.03 11.51 4.42
N GLU A 53 1.25 11.60 4.07
CA GLU A 53 1.77 12.51 3.05
C GLU A 53 1.87 11.84 1.66
N SER A 54 1.79 10.53 1.62
CA SER A 54 1.86 9.72 0.40
C SER A 54 0.48 9.20 -0.01
N TYR A 55 0.30 8.92 -1.30
CA TYR A 55 -0.76 8.03 -1.75
C TYR A 55 -0.47 6.63 -1.26
N VAL A 56 -1.50 5.90 -0.83
CA VAL A 56 -1.36 4.51 -0.41
C VAL A 56 -2.45 3.66 -1.02
N ILE A 57 -2.06 2.51 -1.56
CA ILE A 57 -2.99 1.47 -1.97
C ILE A 57 -2.83 0.30 -1.01
N HIS A 58 -3.90 -0.06 -0.28
CA HIS A 58 -3.98 -1.28 0.52
C HIS A 58 -4.83 -2.31 -0.20
N MET A 59 -4.29 -3.49 -0.46
CA MET A 59 -4.93 -4.58 -1.21
C MET A 59 -5.22 -5.74 -0.28
N VAL A 60 -6.49 -6.13 -0.13
CA VAL A 60 -6.91 -7.22 0.76
C VAL A 60 -6.78 -8.55 0.03
N LYS A 61 -5.92 -9.43 0.55
CA LYS A 61 -5.66 -10.76 -0.02
C LYS A 61 -6.57 -11.84 0.56
N LYS A 62 -6.83 -11.80 1.86
CA LYS A 62 -7.67 -12.76 2.61
C LYS A 62 -8.38 -12.06 3.74
N GLY A 63 -9.40 -12.72 4.31
CA GLY A 63 -10.13 -12.21 5.45
C GLY A 63 -10.87 -10.92 5.15
N LYS A 64 -11.28 -10.21 6.16
CA LYS A 64 -12.06 -8.98 6.03
C LYS A 64 -11.69 -7.94 7.07
N GLY A 65 -12.14 -6.71 6.85
CA GLY A 65 -11.95 -5.62 7.78
C GLY A 65 -12.71 -4.38 7.33
N THR A 66 -12.52 -3.29 8.06
CA THR A 66 -13.17 -2.01 7.79
C THR A 66 -12.16 -0.92 7.52
N PHE A 67 -12.53 0.00 6.63
CA PHE A 67 -11.80 1.23 6.33
C PHE A 67 -12.71 2.42 6.52
N THR A 68 -12.28 3.40 7.29
CA THR A 68 -13.05 4.61 7.62
C THR A 68 -12.32 5.84 7.12
N ILE A 69 -13.01 6.66 6.36
CA ILE A 69 -12.54 7.95 5.82
C ILE A 69 -13.70 8.94 5.75
N ALA A 70 -13.48 10.20 6.12
CA ALA A 70 -14.50 11.26 6.10
C ALA A 70 -15.83 10.85 6.74
N GLY A 71 -15.78 10.13 7.86
CA GLY A 71 -16.95 9.65 8.61
C GLY A 71 -17.71 8.48 7.97
N LYS A 72 -17.27 7.97 6.82
CA LYS A 72 -17.84 6.78 6.18
C LYS A 72 -16.99 5.56 6.44
N THR A 73 -17.64 4.45 6.77
CA THR A 73 -16.98 3.15 6.96
C THR A 73 -17.35 2.20 5.83
N TYR A 74 -16.34 1.57 5.27
CA TYR A 74 -16.45 0.58 4.20
C TYR A 74 -15.98 -0.78 4.71
N GLU A 75 -16.72 -1.82 4.43
CA GLU A 75 -16.31 -3.21 4.66
C GLU A 75 -15.59 -3.72 3.42
N LEU A 76 -14.43 -4.36 3.61
CA LEU A 76 -13.63 -4.92 2.52
C LEU A 76 -13.26 -6.37 2.80
N GLY A 77 -13.15 -7.12 1.71
CA GLY A 77 -12.71 -8.49 1.68
C GLY A 77 -11.73 -8.77 0.53
N PRO A 78 -11.44 -10.04 0.25
CA PRO A 78 -10.49 -10.45 -0.78
C PRO A 78 -10.84 -9.88 -2.16
N GLY A 79 -9.81 -9.46 -2.91
CA GLY A 79 -10.00 -8.88 -4.24
C GLY A 79 -10.42 -7.43 -4.25
N GLN A 80 -10.40 -6.77 -3.10
CA GLN A 80 -10.68 -5.34 -2.97
C GLN A 80 -9.45 -4.58 -2.46
N ALA A 81 -9.38 -3.31 -2.81
CA ALA A 81 -8.36 -2.40 -2.28
C ALA A 81 -9.00 -1.08 -1.88
N PHE A 82 -8.39 -0.40 -0.91
CA PHE A 82 -8.72 0.98 -0.59
C PHE A 82 -7.52 1.90 -0.86
N ILE A 83 -7.83 3.08 -1.38
CA ILE A 83 -6.85 4.10 -1.73
C ILE A 83 -6.96 5.24 -0.73
N ILE A 84 -5.82 5.64 -0.17
CA ILE A 84 -5.66 6.79 0.70
C ILE A 84 -4.91 7.87 -0.09
N ARG A 85 -5.42 9.09 -0.09
CA ARG A 85 -4.75 10.26 -0.68
C ARG A 85 -4.00 11.05 0.40
N PRO A 86 -2.97 11.81 0.01
CA PRO A 86 -2.30 12.70 0.94
C PRO A 86 -3.26 13.65 1.65
N GLY A 87 -3.06 13.86 2.95
CA GLY A 87 -3.86 14.77 3.76
C GLY A 87 -5.19 14.21 4.27
N GLU A 88 -5.59 13.00 3.88
CA GLU A 88 -6.81 12.36 4.36
C GLU A 88 -6.57 11.63 5.69
N GLU A 89 -7.39 11.95 6.70
CA GLU A 89 -7.40 11.20 7.96
C GLU A 89 -8.18 9.90 7.77
N THR A 90 -7.53 8.79 8.09
CA THR A 90 -8.10 7.46 7.89
C THR A 90 -7.87 6.55 9.09
N THR A 91 -8.77 5.59 9.25
CA THR A 91 -8.67 4.49 10.21
C THR A 91 -9.05 3.20 9.51
N TYR A 92 -8.36 2.11 9.80
CA TYR A 92 -8.74 0.80 9.34
C TYR A 92 -8.53 -0.27 10.41
N ARG A 93 -9.38 -1.31 10.38
CA ARG A 93 -9.43 -2.33 11.41
C ARG A 93 -9.71 -3.70 10.81
N ALA A 94 -8.89 -4.69 11.20
CA ALA A 94 -9.14 -6.09 10.89
C ALA A 94 -10.37 -6.60 11.66
N ASP A 95 -11.08 -7.53 11.06
CA ASP A 95 -12.23 -8.20 11.68
C ASP A 95 -11.80 -9.03 12.90
N ASP A 96 -12.72 -9.24 13.84
CA ASP A 96 -12.44 -9.97 15.07
C ASP A 96 -12.47 -11.50 14.90
N ASP A 97 -13.17 -12.01 13.87
CA ASP A 97 -13.31 -13.43 13.62
C ASP A 97 -12.50 -13.90 12.41
N ASP A 98 -12.45 -13.08 11.35
CA ASP A 98 -11.76 -13.36 10.09
C ASP A 98 -10.86 -12.17 9.69
N PRO A 99 -9.77 -11.91 10.46
CA PRO A 99 -8.91 -10.78 10.23
C PRO A 99 -8.22 -10.87 8.87
N TRP A 100 -8.15 -9.73 8.20
CA TRP A 100 -7.54 -9.67 6.88
C TRP A 100 -6.02 -9.88 6.86
N SER A 101 -5.53 -10.42 5.73
CA SER A 101 -4.17 -10.25 5.25
C SER A 101 -4.20 -9.20 4.15
N TYR A 102 -3.35 -8.19 4.23
CA TYR A 102 -3.25 -7.18 3.20
C TYR A 102 -1.80 -6.86 2.81
N MET A 103 -1.67 -6.22 1.67
CA MET A 103 -0.42 -5.68 1.15
C MET A 103 -0.62 -4.20 0.86
N TRP A 104 0.46 -3.42 0.90
CA TRP A 104 0.38 -1.99 0.59
C TRP A 104 1.59 -1.48 -0.16
N VAL A 105 1.37 -0.39 -0.91
CA VAL A 105 2.41 0.49 -1.44
C VAL A 105 2.07 1.93 -1.10
N GLY A 106 3.07 2.67 -0.64
CA GLY A 106 3.03 4.12 -0.49
C GLY A 106 3.90 4.77 -1.56
N PHE A 107 3.40 5.78 -2.23
CA PHE A 107 4.09 6.46 -3.32
C PHE A 107 3.69 7.93 -3.41
N HIS A 108 4.53 8.71 -4.07
CA HIS A 108 4.25 10.09 -4.43
C HIS A 108 4.74 10.40 -5.85
N GLY A 109 4.46 11.59 -6.34
CA GLY A 109 4.89 12.09 -7.65
C GLY A 109 3.84 12.97 -8.29
N TYR A 110 4.26 13.79 -9.25
CA TYR A 110 3.34 14.74 -9.89
C TYR A 110 2.27 14.07 -10.78
N ARG A 111 2.42 12.78 -11.08
CA ARG A 111 1.45 11.97 -11.81
C ARG A 111 0.70 10.95 -10.94
N ALA A 112 0.87 11.00 -9.63
CA ALA A 112 0.26 10.01 -8.74
C ALA A 112 -1.27 9.99 -8.85
N GLU A 113 -1.91 11.16 -8.96
CA GLU A 113 -3.36 11.27 -9.16
C GLU A 113 -3.80 10.60 -10.47
N ASP A 114 -3.10 10.85 -11.59
CA ASP A 114 -3.42 10.24 -12.89
C ASP A 114 -3.43 8.70 -12.81
N PHE A 115 -2.47 8.14 -12.06
CA PHE A 115 -2.36 6.69 -11.90
C PHE A 115 -3.51 6.10 -11.07
N ILE A 116 -3.89 6.73 -9.94
CA ILE A 116 -5.00 6.21 -9.15
C ILE A 116 -6.34 6.35 -9.87
N GLU A 117 -6.54 7.41 -10.65
CA GLU A 117 -7.72 7.57 -11.50
C GLU A 117 -7.79 6.49 -12.59
N ALA A 118 -6.66 6.17 -13.23
CA ALA A 118 -6.57 5.11 -14.22
C ALA A 118 -6.85 3.70 -13.62
N MET A 119 -6.58 3.50 -12.32
CA MET A 119 -6.93 2.28 -11.58
C MET A 119 -8.41 2.21 -11.19
N GLY A 120 -9.21 3.20 -11.56
CA GLY A 120 -10.65 3.23 -11.25
C GLY A 120 -11.02 3.99 -9.97
N TYR A 121 -10.07 4.72 -9.36
CA TYR A 121 -10.40 5.62 -8.26
C TYR A 121 -11.36 6.72 -8.73
N VAL A 122 -12.42 6.91 -7.96
CA VAL A 122 -13.36 8.02 -8.15
C VAL A 122 -13.46 8.81 -6.85
N LYS A 123 -13.41 10.13 -6.93
CA LYS A 123 -13.51 11.00 -5.75
C LYS A 123 -14.76 10.67 -4.92
N GLY A 124 -14.54 10.34 -3.64
CA GLY A 124 -15.60 9.93 -2.70
C GLY A 124 -15.93 8.43 -2.76
N SER A 125 -15.25 7.64 -3.61
CA SER A 125 -15.34 6.17 -3.65
C SER A 125 -13.93 5.59 -3.62
N PRO A 126 -13.31 5.44 -2.43
CA PRO A 126 -11.91 5.06 -2.29
C PRO A 126 -11.66 3.56 -2.51
N ILE A 127 -12.68 2.77 -2.80
CA ILE A 127 -12.59 1.32 -2.95
C ILE A 127 -12.52 0.96 -4.42
N ILE A 128 -11.54 0.13 -4.78
CA ILE A 128 -11.39 -0.44 -6.13
C ILE A 128 -11.36 -1.97 -6.06
N LYS A 129 -11.62 -2.63 -7.18
CA LYS A 129 -11.48 -4.09 -7.33
C LYS A 129 -10.13 -4.44 -7.90
N ILE A 130 -9.57 -5.54 -7.43
CA ILE A 130 -8.31 -6.12 -7.92
C ILE A 130 -8.60 -7.52 -8.47
N GLU A 131 -8.47 -7.69 -9.77
CA GLU A 131 -8.74 -8.98 -10.41
C GLU A 131 -7.54 -9.94 -10.33
N GLN A 132 -6.32 -9.40 -10.39
CA GLN A 132 -5.08 -10.17 -10.45
C GLN A 132 -4.29 -10.06 -9.12
N MET A 133 -4.92 -10.39 -8.00
CA MET A 133 -4.35 -10.23 -6.66
C MET A 133 -3.02 -10.98 -6.46
N ASP A 134 -2.87 -12.17 -7.04
CA ASP A 134 -1.64 -12.96 -6.92
C ASP A 134 -0.47 -12.30 -7.67
N THR A 135 -0.70 -11.73 -8.85
CA THR A 135 0.31 -10.94 -9.58
C THR A 135 0.69 -9.68 -8.81
N CYS A 136 -0.28 -9.01 -8.18
CA CYS A 136 0.00 -7.89 -7.27
C CYS A 136 0.89 -8.32 -6.10
N ALA A 137 0.62 -9.49 -5.50
CA ALA A 137 1.41 -10.05 -4.42
C ALA A 137 2.86 -10.35 -4.85
N GLU A 138 3.06 -10.88 -6.06
CA GLU A 138 4.39 -11.09 -6.64
C GLU A 138 5.16 -9.77 -6.79
N CYS A 139 4.51 -8.71 -7.26
CA CYS A 139 5.12 -7.39 -7.37
C CYS A 139 5.56 -6.85 -6.01
N ILE A 140 4.72 -6.96 -4.98
CA ILE A 140 5.07 -6.56 -3.60
C ILE A 140 6.26 -7.39 -3.09
N ASN A 141 6.24 -8.71 -3.26
CA ASN A 141 7.34 -9.57 -2.82
C ASN A 141 8.66 -9.20 -3.51
N LYS A 142 8.63 -8.92 -4.82
CA LYS A 142 9.83 -8.45 -5.56
C LYS A 142 10.36 -7.13 -5.01
N MET A 143 9.49 -6.17 -4.69
CA MET A 143 9.93 -4.93 -4.07
C MET A 143 10.59 -5.19 -2.71
N LEU A 144 10.03 -6.08 -1.88
CA LEU A 144 10.58 -6.47 -0.57
C LEU A 144 11.94 -7.19 -0.67
N GLU A 145 12.17 -7.99 -1.72
CA GLU A 145 13.46 -8.64 -1.98
C GLU A 145 14.58 -7.63 -2.24
N TYR A 146 14.28 -6.51 -2.89
CA TYR A 146 15.25 -5.46 -3.20
C TYR A 146 15.45 -4.47 -2.03
N SER A 147 15.73 -5.01 -0.83
CA SER A 147 15.74 -4.26 0.43
C SER A 147 16.95 -3.31 0.61
N GLN A 148 18.03 -3.50 -0.14
CA GLN A 148 19.19 -2.61 -0.05
C GLN A 148 18.94 -1.30 -0.78
N ILE A 149 19.36 -0.18 -0.17
CA ILE A 149 19.23 1.17 -0.75
C ILE A 149 20.37 1.41 -1.73
N THR A 150 20.22 0.92 -2.95
CA THR A 150 21.13 1.11 -4.08
C THR A 150 20.34 1.59 -5.30
N ARG A 151 21.01 2.29 -6.25
CA ARG A 151 20.36 2.72 -7.51
C ARG A 151 19.80 1.56 -8.30
N ILE A 152 20.49 0.42 -8.33
CA ILE A 152 20.02 -0.77 -9.04
C ILE A 152 18.74 -1.28 -8.42
N ASN A 153 18.68 -1.38 -7.10
CA ASN A 153 17.47 -1.84 -6.41
C ASN A 153 16.34 -0.81 -6.46
N GLU A 154 16.64 0.48 -6.47
CA GLU A 154 15.66 1.53 -6.72
C GLU A 154 14.97 1.32 -8.08
N VAL A 155 15.75 1.14 -9.16
CA VAL A 155 15.21 0.87 -10.50
C VAL A 155 14.39 -0.42 -10.53
N LYS A 156 14.85 -1.48 -9.87
CA LYS A 156 14.12 -2.76 -9.77
C LYS A 156 12.80 -2.61 -9.00
N ARG A 157 12.80 -1.88 -7.88
CA ARG A 157 11.56 -1.58 -7.14
C ARG A 157 10.60 -0.76 -7.98
N MET A 158 11.09 0.27 -8.69
CA MET A 158 10.26 1.06 -9.59
C MET A 158 9.68 0.25 -10.75
N SER A 159 10.44 -0.69 -11.32
CA SER A 159 9.92 -1.61 -12.33
C SER A 159 8.80 -2.49 -11.80
N ALA A 160 8.94 -3.02 -10.56
CA ALA A 160 7.91 -3.80 -9.91
C ALA A 160 6.67 -2.96 -9.54
N LEU A 161 6.86 -1.70 -9.13
CA LEU A 161 5.77 -0.75 -8.88
C LEU A 161 4.98 -0.43 -10.17
N MET A 162 5.68 -0.19 -11.28
CA MET A 162 5.01 0.06 -12.57
C MET A 162 4.23 -1.16 -13.05
N LEU A 163 4.79 -2.37 -12.87
CA LEU A 163 4.07 -3.59 -13.18
C LEU A 163 2.84 -3.77 -12.29
N LEU A 164 2.95 -3.47 -11.00
CA LEU A 164 1.81 -3.47 -10.07
C LEU A 164 0.70 -2.53 -10.56
N PHE A 165 1.05 -1.30 -10.92
CA PHE A 165 0.08 -0.32 -11.42
C PHE A 165 -0.61 -0.81 -12.70
N ALA A 166 0.16 -1.32 -13.67
CA ALA A 166 -0.39 -1.89 -14.90
C ALA A 166 -1.29 -3.11 -14.65
N THR A 167 -1.03 -3.88 -13.59
CA THR A 167 -1.85 -5.03 -13.20
C THR A 167 -3.19 -4.61 -12.59
N ILE A 168 -3.23 -3.47 -11.91
CA ILE A 168 -4.44 -2.93 -11.28
C ILE A 168 -5.35 -2.22 -12.29
N MET A 169 -4.76 -1.56 -13.31
CA MET A 169 -5.46 -0.87 -14.41
C MET A 169 -6.21 -1.84 -15.32
#